data_6c7a53f662a06ccadafebc72c7f881c5
#
_entry.id   6c7a53f662a06ccadafebc72c7f881c5
#
_cell.length_a   1.000
_cell.length_b   1.000
_cell.length_c   1.000
_cell.angle_alpha   90.00
_cell.angle_beta   90.00
_cell.angle_gamma   90.00
#
_symmetry.space_group_name_H-M   'P 1'
#
loop_
_entity.id
_entity.type
_entity.pdbx_description
1 polymer ?
#
loop_
_entity_poly.entity_id
_entity_poly.type
_entity_poly.pdbx_seq_one_letter_code
_entity_poly.pdbx_strand_id
1 'polypeptide(L)'
;GRKDVVVVSSVSCIYGMGNPANFEERALCLHVGQKIAQDVLLRELVDDLYSRNELEFRRGTFRVKGDTIDVFEASHDYGIRIEMWDNEIDRLATIDPETGKTIDELEETVIYPANLFISSKGGFEKAIRDIQDDLVKQYDFLISIDKKLEAQRLKERVEYDLEMIKEIGYCSGIENYSRYFDGRAEGVRPYCLFDYLPKDFLLVIDESHVTVPQIRGMY
;
A
#
# COMPACT_ATOMS: atom_id res chain seq x y z
N GLY A 1 -17.75 6.61 4.85
CA GLY A 1 -16.78 7.66 4.72
C GLY A 1 -17.34 9.04 5.05
N ARG A 2 -16.48 9.97 5.45
CA ARG A 2 -16.84 11.36 5.74
C ARG A 2 -17.29 12.07 4.46
N LYS A 3 -18.25 12.99 4.58
CA LYS A 3 -18.76 13.82 3.47
C LYS A 3 -18.25 15.27 3.53
N ASP A 4 -17.62 15.64 4.64
CA ASP A 4 -17.11 16.98 4.95
C ASP A 4 -15.59 17.07 4.72
N VAL A 5 -15.10 16.52 3.61
CA VAL A 5 -13.68 16.44 3.28
C VAL A 5 -13.38 17.26 2.03
N VAL A 6 -12.33 18.06 2.09
CA VAL A 6 -11.71 18.74 0.95
C VAL A 6 -10.34 18.12 0.70
N VAL A 7 -10.11 17.65 -0.52
CA VAL A 7 -8.83 17.09 -0.95
C VAL A 7 -8.17 18.12 -1.87
N VAL A 8 -6.95 18.53 -1.53
CA VAL A 8 -6.11 19.38 -2.38
C VAL A 8 -4.94 18.54 -2.87
N SER A 9 -4.78 18.42 -4.18
CA SER A 9 -3.78 17.57 -4.76
C SER A 9 -3.21 18.15 -6.05
N SER A 10 -1.99 17.78 -6.39
CA SER A 10 -1.38 18.08 -7.68
C SER A 10 -1.89 17.13 -8.77
N VAL A 11 -1.54 17.40 -10.03
CA VAL A 11 -1.89 16.54 -11.18
C VAL A 11 -1.37 15.09 -11.04
N SER A 12 -0.34 14.87 -10.22
CA SER A 12 0.18 13.54 -9.93
C SER A 12 -0.82 12.60 -9.23
N CYS A 13 -1.90 13.12 -8.68
CA CYS A 13 -2.99 12.31 -8.10
C CYS A 13 -3.73 11.41 -9.11
N ILE A 14 -3.59 11.67 -10.41
CA ILE A 14 -4.15 10.81 -11.47
C ILE A 14 -3.25 9.62 -11.82
N TYR A 15 -2.06 9.54 -11.22
CA TYR A 15 -1.15 8.41 -11.42
C TYR A 15 -1.20 7.43 -10.28
N GLY A 16 -1.02 6.14 -10.63
CA GLY A 16 -0.48 5.11 -9.82
C GLY A 16 -0.99 5.03 -8.37
N MET A 17 -2.30 5.03 -8.18
CA MET A 17 -2.89 4.59 -6.91
C MET A 17 -3.16 3.09 -6.99
N GLY A 18 -3.12 2.40 -5.85
CA GLY A 18 -3.54 1.00 -5.77
C GLY A 18 -5.04 0.83 -6.06
N ASN A 19 -5.49 -0.42 -6.24
CA ASN A 19 -6.91 -0.72 -6.41
C ASN A 19 -7.65 -0.47 -5.08
N PRO A 20 -8.64 0.45 -5.03
CA PRO A 20 -9.40 0.72 -3.80
C PRO A 20 -10.08 -0.54 -3.22
N ALA A 21 -10.58 -1.44 -4.08
CA ALA A 21 -11.20 -2.69 -3.62
C ALA A 21 -10.21 -3.61 -2.89
N ASN A 22 -8.98 -3.74 -3.39
CA ASN A 22 -7.94 -4.52 -2.73
C ASN A 22 -7.56 -3.91 -1.37
N PHE A 23 -7.52 -2.58 -1.29
CA PHE A 23 -7.20 -1.85 -0.07
C PHE A 23 -8.27 -2.05 1.01
N GLU A 24 -9.56 -2.00 0.62
CA GLU A 24 -10.69 -2.26 1.53
C GLU A 24 -10.76 -3.74 1.95
N GLU A 25 -10.54 -4.68 1.02
CA GLU A 25 -10.56 -6.13 1.29
C GLU A 25 -9.47 -6.55 2.29
N ARG A 26 -8.36 -5.84 2.30
CA ARG A 26 -7.21 -6.10 3.17
C ARG A 26 -7.30 -5.39 4.52
N ALA A 27 -8.31 -4.56 4.74
CA ALA A 27 -8.50 -3.89 6.02
C ALA A 27 -8.72 -4.90 7.15
N LEU A 28 -7.89 -4.85 8.17
CA LEU A 28 -7.91 -5.75 9.32
C LEU A 28 -8.89 -5.21 10.36
N CYS A 29 -10.07 -5.80 10.44
CA CYS A 29 -11.07 -5.46 11.43
C CYS A 29 -10.82 -6.23 12.72
N LEU A 30 -10.60 -5.52 13.83
CA LEU A 30 -10.32 -6.08 15.14
C LEU A 30 -11.36 -5.59 16.16
N HIS A 31 -11.75 -6.45 17.11
CA HIS A 31 -12.63 -6.10 18.22
C HIS A 31 -12.23 -6.82 19.50
N VAL A 32 -12.55 -6.24 20.64
CA VAL A 32 -12.34 -6.85 21.96
C VAL A 32 -13.09 -8.18 22.03
N GLY A 33 -12.48 -9.22 22.58
CA GLY A 33 -13.01 -10.58 22.65
C GLY A 33 -12.84 -11.39 21.36
N GLN A 34 -12.19 -10.84 20.33
CA GLN A 34 -11.89 -11.57 19.10
C GLN A 34 -10.85 -12.65 19.34
N LYS A 35 -11.16 -13.88 18.92
CA LYS A 35 -10.21 -15.00 18.99
C LYS A 35 -9.34 -15.02 17.76
N ILE A 36 -8.07 -14.72 17.94
CA ILE A 36 -7.03 -14.74 16.91
C ILE A 36 -5.68 -15.04 17.58
N ALA A 37 -4.93 -15.96 17.02
CA ALA A 37 -3.59 -16.24 17.54
C ALA A 37 -2.64 -15.06 17.20
N GLN A 38 -1.74 -14.72 18.12
CA GLN A 38 -0.80 -13.62 17.96
C GLN A 38 0.04 -13.76 16.69
N ASP A 39 0.53 -14.95 16.39
CA ASP A 39 1.34 -15.20 15.19
C ASP A 39 0.55 -15.01 13.88
N VAL A 40 -0.76 -15.26 13.90
CA VAL A 40 -1.65 -14.98 12.76
C VAL A 40 -1.81 -13.48 12.58
N LEU A 41 -2.09 -12.74 13.65
CA LEU A 41 -2.20 -11.28 13.62
C LEU A 41 -0.90 -10.62 13.12
N LEU A 42 0.25 -11.09 13.59
CA LEU A 42 1.54 -10.57 13.15
C LEU A 42 1.82 -10.85 11.66
N ARG A 43 1.39 -12.01 11.14
CA ARG A 43 1.48 -12.31 9.70
C ARG A 43 0.58 -11.41 8.87
N GLU A 44 -0.67 -11.19 9.31
CA GLU A 44 -1.59 -10.26 8.62
C GLU A 44 -0.98 -8.86 8.54
N LEU A 45 -0.35 -8.35 9.62
CA LEU A 45 0.33 -7.06 9.60
C LEU A 45 1.51 -7.02 8.61
N VAL A 46 2.33 -8.07 8.55
CA VAL A 46 3.44 -8.16 7.59
C VAL A 46 2.90 -8.26 6.16
N ASP A 47 1.87 -9.05 5.95
CA ASP A 47 1.19 -9.18 4.64
C ASP A 47 0.57 -7.85 4.20
N ASP A 48 0.17 -6.99 5.15
CA ASP A 48 -0.33 -5.63 4.92
C ASP A 48 0.79 -4.58 4.84
N LEU A 49 2.02 -5.03 4.64
CA LEU A 49 3.23 -4.24 4.40
C LEU A 49 3.67 -3.39 5.60
N TYR A 50 3.27 -3.76 6.82
CA TYR A 50 3.87 -3.19 8.03
C TYR A 50 5.23 -3.83 8.31
N SER A 51 6.22 -3.01 8.63
CA SER A 51 7.54 -3.48 9.05
C SER A 51 7.63 -3.60 10.56
N ARG A 52 8.13 -4.73 11.05
CA ARG A 52 8.43 -4.89 12.48
C ARG A 52 9.63 -4.04 12.87
N ASN A 53 9.49 -3.14 13.84
CA ASN A 53 10.57 -2.31 14.32
C ASN A 53 10.39 -2.03 15.83
N GLU A 54 11.29 -2.60 16.63
CA GLU A 54 11.25 -2.45 18.09
C GLU A 54 11.95 -1.16 18.58
N LEU A 55 12.80 -0.56 17.74
CA LEU A 55 13.62 0.59 18.12
C LEU A 55 12.95 1.91 17.74
N GLU A 56 12.41 1.98 16.52
CA GLU A 56 11.77 3.17 15.98
C GLU A 56 10.30 2.91 15.69
N PHE A 57 9.42 3.45 16.51
CA PHE A 57 7.98 3.38 16.27
C PHE A 57 7.55 4.55 15.37
N ARG A 58 7.49 4.28 14.06
CA ARG A 58 7.14 5.25 13.02
C ARG A 58 5.97 4.75 12.17
N ARG A 59 5.40 5.64 11.35
CA ARG A 59 4.29 5.27 10.45
C ARG A 59 4.64 4.08 9.56
N GLY A 60 3.71 3.14 9.44
CA GLY A 60 3.90 1.90 8.69
C GLY A 60 4.73 0.83 9.43
N THR A 61 4.94 0.99 10.74
CA THR A 61 5.62 -0.02 11.55
C THR A 61 4.73 -0.56 12.67
N PHE A 62 5.08 -1.75 13.14
CA PHE A 62 4.55 -2.31 14.39
C PHE A 62 5.69 -2.78 15.28
N ARG A 63 5.44 -2.85 16.57
CA ARG A 63 6.36 -3.42 17.58
C ARG A 63 5.61 -4.38 18.49
N VAL A 64 6.33 -5.33 19.07
CA VAL A 64 5.75 -6.38 19.92
C VAL A 64 6.51 -6.43 21.25
N LYS A 65 5.78 -6.37 22.36
CA LYS A 65 6.33 -6.51 23.70
C LYS A 65 5.48 -7.50 24.49
N GLY A 66 5.92 -8.76 24.52
CA GLY A 66 5.11 -9.84 25.12
C GLY A 66 3.78 -9.99 24.38
N ASP A 67 2.68 -9.85 25.10
CA ASP A 67 1.32 -9.98 24.58
C ASP A 67 0.74 -8.64 24.05
N THR A 68 1.57 -7.60 23.99
CA THR A 68 1.18 -6.26 23.49
C THR A 68 1.77 -6.01 22.11
N ILE A 69 0.91 -5.62 21.17
CA ILE A 69 1.27 -5.22 19.83
C ILE A 69 0.86 -3.76 19.65
N ASP A 70 1.81 -2.89 19.32
CA ASP A 70 1.55 -1.50 18.94
C ASP A 70 1.72 -1.35 17.44
N VAL A 71 0.72 -0.81 16.73
CA VAL A 71 0.73 -0.56 15.28
C VAL A 71 0.61 0.93 15.03
N PHE A 72 1.49 1.50 14.20
CA PHE A 72 1.39 2.91 13.81
C PHE A 72 1.00 3.03 12.34
N GLU A 73 -0.27 3.31 12.10
CA GLU A 73 -0.80 3.47 10.74
C GLU A 73 -0.21 4.69 10.02
N ALA A 74 -0.11 4.59 8.70
CA ALA A 74 0.37 5.68 7.86
C ALA A 74 -0.58 6.90 7.84
N SER A 75 -1.88 6.67 8.09
CA SER A 75 -2.96 7.65 7.95
C SER A 75 -3.30 8.42 9.23
N HIS A 76 -2.80 7.99 10.39
CA HIS A 76 -3.15 8.57 11.69
C HIS A 76 -1.94 9.17 12.41
N ASP A 77 -2.20 10.07 13.36
CA ASP A 77 -1.18 10.66 14.25
C ASP A 77 -1.05 9.91 15.58
N TYR A 78 -1.81 8.84 15.75
CA TYR A 78 -1.81 7.95 16.92
C TYR A 78 -1.49 6.52 16.50
N GLY A 79 -0.99 5.72 17.43
CA GLY A 79 -0.83 4.28 17.26
C GLY A 79 -2.06 3.53 17.80
N ILE A 80 -2.23 2.30 17.36
CA ILE A 80 -3.21 1.34 17.89
C ILE A 80 -2.45 0.34 18.77
N ARG A 81 -2.88 0.17 20.01
CA ARG A 81 -2.40 -0.86 20.92
C ARG A 81 -3.39 -2.00 20.98
N ILE A 82 -2.88 -3.21 20.82
CA ILE A 82 -3.62 -4.47 20.89
C ILE A 82 -2.98 -5.26 22.03
N GLU A 83 -3.72 -5.45 23.11
CA GLU A 83 -3.28 -6.31 24.22
C GLU A 83 -3.99 -7.65 24.10
N MET A 84 -3.23 -8.72 24.15
CA MET A 84 -3.75 -10.07 23.95
C MET A 84 -3.66 -10.87 25.26
N TRP A 85 -4.63 -11.73 25.48
CA TRP A 85 -4.59 -12.75 26.53
C TRP A 85 -4.82 -14.12 25.88
N ASP A 86 -3.81 -14.96 25.93
CA ASP A 86 -3.77 -16.24 25.21
C ASP A 86 -3.97 -16.01 23.70
N ASN A 87 -5.08 -16.44 23.11
CA ASN A 87 -5.43 -16.26 21.70
C ASN A 87 -6.68 -15.37 21.54
N GLU A 88 -6.84 -14.39 22.41
CA GLU A 88 -7.97 -13.47 22.39
C GLU A 88 -7.50 -12.02 22.57
N ILE A 89 -8.11 -11.08 21.88
CA ILE A 89 -7.88 -9.66 22.09
C ILE A 89 -8.59 -9.23 23.36
N ASP A 90 -7.83 -8.94 24.39
CA ASP A 90 -8.32 -8.52 25.70
C ASP A 90 -8.66 -7.03 25.73
N ARG A 91 -7.83 -6.22 25.05
CA ARG A 91 -7.98 -4.76 25.05
C ARG A 91 -7.48 -4.14 23.78
N LEU A 92 -8.18 -3.08 23.32
CA LEU A 92 -7.80 -2.21 22.22
C LEU A 92 -7.74 -0.76 22.72
N ALA A 93 -6.74 0.00 22.27
CA ALA A 93 -6.61 1.39 22.66
C ALA A 93 -5.88 2.20 21.57
N THR A 94 -6.15 3.51 21.50
CA THR A 94 -5.26 4.44 20.82
C THR A 94 -4.15 4.88 21.77
N ILE A 95 -2.96 5.06 21.24
CA ILE A 95 -1.78 5.48 22.00
C ILE A 95 -1.06 6.65 21.32
N ASP A 96 -0.45 7.47 22.12
CA ASP A 96 0.52 8.47 21.66
C ASP A 96 1.81 7.77 21.21
N PRO A 97 2.26 7.93 19.96
CA PRO A 97 3.39 7.18 19.41
C PRO A 97 4.73 7.49 20.09
N GLU A 98 4.88 8.72 20.62
CA GLU A 98 6.13 9.17 21.24
C GLU A 98 6.24 8.69 22.69
N THR A 99 5.16 8.81 23.46
CA THR A 99 5.15 8.48 24.88
C THR A 99 4.65 7.09 25.19
N GLY A 100 3.92 6.45 24.28
CA GLY A 100 3.27 5.16 24.47
C GLY A 100 2.07 5.21 25.43
N LYS A 101 1.62 6.41 25.82
CA LYS A 101 0.46 6.56 26.72
C LYS A 101 -0.84 6.31 25.99
N THR A 102 -1.76 5.63 26.65
CA THR A 102 -3.14 5.46 26.16
C THR A 102 -3.83 6.80 26.07
N ILE A 103 -4.50 7.04 24.93
CA ILE A 103 -5.33 8.21 24.67
C ILE A 103 -6.80 7.83 24.94
N ASP A 104 -7.31 6.84 24.20
CA ASP A 104 -8.69 6.36 24.32
C ASP A 104 -8.73 4.83 24.26
N GLU A 105 -9.73 4.24 24.94
CA GLU A 105 -10.08 2.83 24.83
C GLU A 105 -11.00 2.62 23.63
N LEU A 106 -10.85 1.47 22.97
CA LEU A 106 -11.66 1.10 21.80
C LEU A 106 -12.32 -0.25 22.01
N GLU A 107 -13.55 -0.39 21.57
CA GLU A 107 -14.24 -1.70 21.47
C GLU A 107 -13.90 -2.41 20.14
N GLU A 108 -13.69 -1.63 19.09
CA GLU A 108 -13.32 -2.10 17.76
C GLU A 108 -12.41 -1.12 17.04
N THR A 109 -11.64 -1.60 16.10
CA THR A 109 -10.79 -0.78 15.23
C THR A 109 -10.61 -1.43 13.87
N VAL A 110 -10.25 -0.63 12.88
CA VAL A 110 -9.87 -1.09 11.54
C VAL A 110 -8.47 -0.60 11.25
N ILE A 111 -7.56 -1.51 10.97
CA ILE A 111 -6.18 -1.21 10.57
C ILE A 111 -6.10 -1.39 9.05
N TYR A 112 -5.77 -0.33 8.34
CA TYR A 112 -5.59 -0.37 6.90
C TYR A 112 -4.16 -0.75 6.54
N PRO A 113 -3.94 -1.33 5.33
CA PRO A 113 -2.59 -1.62 4.85
C PRO A 113 -1.65 -0.41 4.90
N ALA A 114 -0.37 -0.64 5.22
CA ALA A 114 0.64 0.42 5.31
C ALA A 114 0.96 1.09 3.96
N ASN A 115 0.59 0.45 2.83
CA ASN A 115 0.82 0.97 1.49
C ASN A 115 -0.42 0.77 0.61
N LEU A 116 -0.68 1.75 -0.28
CA LEU A 116 -1.78 1.70 -1.25
C LEU A 116 -1.55 0.68 -2.37
N PHE A 117 -0.29 0.33 -2.67
CA PHE A 117 0.07 -0.65 -3.70
C PHE A 117 0.10 -2.07 -3.12
N ILE A 118 -1.03 -2.49 -2.57
CA ILE A 118 -1.19 -3.83 -2.05
C ILE A 118 -1.89 -4.73 -3.09
N SER A 119 -1.39 -5.93 -3.25
CA SER A 119 -2.04 -6.94 -4.08
C SER A 119 -3.06 -7.74 -3.26
N SER A 120 -4.01 -8.39 -3.94
CA SER A 120 -4.89 -9.39 -3.32
C SER A 120 -4.07 -10.50 -2.65
N LYS A 121 -4.64 -11.20 -1.67
CA LYS A 121 -3.97 -12.33 -0.99
C LYS A 121 -3.44 -13.34 -2.01
N GLY A 122 -2.12 -13.59 -1.97
CA GLY A 122 -1.43 -14.47 -2.93
C GLY A 122 -1.10 -13.85 -4.30
N GLY A 123 -1.49 -12.61 -4.57
CA GLY A 123 -1.21 -11.92 -5.84
C GLY A 123 0.23 -11.42 -5.99
N PHE A 124 0.93 -11.19 -4.88
CA PHE A 124 2.27 -10.61 -4.87
C PHE A 124 3.29 -11.46 -5.64
N GLU A 125 3.42 -12.73 -5.29
CA GLU A 125 4.38 -13.62 -5.97
C GLU A 125 4.04 -13.85 -7.44
N LYS A 126 2.73 -13.86 -7.76
CA LYS A 126 2.30 -13.91 -9.15
C LYS A 126 2.74 -12.67 -9.91
N ALA A 127 2.52 -11.48 -9.33
CA ALA A 127 2.94 -10.22 -9.93
C ALA A 127 4.45 -10.19 -10.20
N ILE A 128 5.27 -10.66 -9.25
CA ILE A 128 6.72 -10.75 -9.42
C ILE A 128 7.09 -11.66 -10.61
N ARG A 129 6.45 -12.84 -10.73
CA ARG A 129 6.69 -13.74 -11.86
C ARG A 129 6.26 -13.12 -13.18
N ASP A 130 5.07 -12.52 -13.24
CA ASP A 130 4.55 -11.90 -14.46
C ASP A 130 5.46 -10.74 -14.93
N ILE A 131 6.03 -9.94 -14.01
CA ILE A 131 7.02 -8.89 -14.32
C ILE A 131 8.30 -9.52 -14.90
N GLN A 132 8.80 -10.62 -14.31
CA GLN A 132 10.00 -11.30 -14.79
C GLN A 132 9.79 -11.88 -16.18
N ASP A 133 8.64 -12.50 -16.45
CA ASP A 133 8.29 -13.06 -17.74
C ASP A 133 8.21 -11.97 -18.83
N ASP A 134 7.62 -10.82 -18.51
CA ASP A 134 7.52 -9.70 -19.44
C ASP A 134 8.89 -9.03 -19.64
N LEU A 135 9.75 -8.98 -18.62
CA LEU A 135 11.13 -8.52 -18.77
C LEU A 135 11.91 -9.38 -19.79
N VAL A 136 11.80 -10.70 -19.70
CA VAL A 136 12.48 -11.62 -20.64
C VAL A 136 12.00 -11.35 -22.07
N LYS A 137 10.69 -11.27 -22.29
CA LYS A 137 10.12 -10.96 -23.63
C LYS A 137 10.64 -9.63 -24.19
N GLN A 138 10.62 -8.59 -23.36
CA GLN A 138 11.04 -7.25 -23.78
C GLN A 138 12.56 -7.18 -24.00
N TYR A 139 13.34 -7.87 -23.18
CA TYR A 139 14.79 -8.00 -23.34
C TYR A 139 15.12 -8.64 -24.69
N ASP A 140 14.53 -9.80 -25.00
CA ASP A 140 14.76 -10.53 -26.26
C ASP A 140 14.33 -9.71 -27.47
N PHE A 141 13.20 -9.00 -27.36
CA PHE A 141 12.77 -8.07 -28.40
C PHE A 141 13.80 -6.97 -28.66
N LEU A 142 14.32 -6.30 -27.62
CA LEU A 142 15.33 -5.25 -27.76
C LEU A 142 16.64 -5.79 -28.38
N ILE A 143 17.04 -7.00 -27.99
CA ILE A 143 18.21 -7.67 -28.59
C ILE A 143 17.97 -7.94 -30.08
N SER A 144 16.76 -8.39 -30.46
CA SER A 144 16.41 -8.72 -31.86
C SER A 144 16.49 -7.51 -32.80
N ILE A 145 16.29 -6.29 -32.25
CA ILE A 145 16.38 -5.03 -33.00
C ILE A 145 17.70 -4.28 -32.76
N ASP A 146 18.73 -4.97 -32.27
CA ASP A 146 20.11 -4.49 -31.99
C ASP A 146 20.19 -3.34 -30.97
N LYS A 147 19.23 -3.24 -30.05
CA LYS A 147 19.21 -2.29 -28.93
C LYS A 147 19.78 -2.90 -27.66
N LYS A 148 21.04 -3.35 -27.72
CA LYS A 148 21.69 -4.10 -26.64
C LYS A 148 21.88 -3.27 -25.37
N LEU A 149 22.21 -1.98 -25.50
CA LEU A 149 22.39 -1.10 -24.35
C LEU A 149 21.08 -0.86 -23.62
N GLU A 150 20.00 -0.61 -24.35
CA GLU A 150 18.66 -0.42 -23.81
C GLU A 150 18.15 -1.71 -23.13
N ALA A 151 18.41 -2.87 -23.74
CA ALA A 151 18.09 -4.17 -23.15
C ALA A 151 18.78 -4.37 -21.80
N GLN A 152 20.09 -4.09 -21.75
CA GLN A 152 20.87 -4.22 -20.53
C GLN A 152 20.39 -3.27 -19.42
N ARG A 153 20.16 -2.00 -19.75
CA ARG A 153 19.65 -1.00 -18.80
C ARG A 153 18.25 -1.34 -18.26
N LEU A 154 17.36 -1.84 -19.14
CA LEU A 154 16.05 -2.29 -18.74
C LEU A 154 16.15 -3.44 -17.74
N LYS A 155 16.97 -4.44 -18.05
CA LYS A 155 17.20 -5.60 -17.19
C LYS A 155 17.72 -5.19 -15.81
N GLU A 156 18.79 -4.42 -15.75
CA GLU A 156 19.39 -3.95 -14.50
C GLU A 156 18.38 -3.15 -13.65
N ARG A 157 17.60 -2.28 -14.31
CA ARG A 157 16.59 -1.48 -13.63
C ARG A 157 15.49 -2.34 -13.03
N VAL A 158 14.90 -3.25 -13.82
CA VAL A 158 13.78 -4.07 -13.35
C VAL A 158 14.24 -5.08 -12.30
N GLU A 159 15.42 -5.68 -12.43
CA GLU A 159 15.99 -6.59 -11.42
C GLU A 159 16.19 -5.86 -10.08
N TYR A 160 16.74 -4.64 -10.10
CA TYR A 160 16.90 -3.81 -8.91
C TYR A 160 15.53 -3.43 -8.29
N ASP A 161 14.57 -2.99 -9.11
CA ASP A 161 13.23 -2.65 -8.65
C ASP A 161 12.53 -3.86 -8.01
N LEU A 162 12.67 -5.07 -8.59
CA LEU A 162 12.12 -6.30 -8.04
C LEU A 162 12.77 -6.71 -6.71
N GLU A 163 14.07 -6.48 -6.54
CA GLU A 163 14.76 -6.71 -5.29
C GLU A 163 14.21 -5.78 -4.20
N MET A 164 14.10 -4.49 -4.49
CA MET A 164 13.49 -3.50 -3.57
C MET A 164 12.05 -3.85 -3.20
N ILE A 165 11.23 -4.26 -4.18
CA ILE A 165 9.85 -4.66 -3.93
C ILE A 165 9.78 -5.91 -3.02
N LYS A 166 10.68 -6.88 -3.19
CA LYS A 166 10.73 -8.08 -2.35
C LYS A 166 11.20 -7.79 -0.92
N GLU A 167 12.18 -6.91 -0.76
CA GLU A 167 12.79 -6.63 0.54
C GLU A 167 11.98 -5.65 1.39
N ILE A 168 11.42 -4.61 0.78
CA ILE A 168 10.75 -3.52 1.49
C ILE A 168 9.31 -3.26 1.02
N GLY A 169 8.78 -4.05 0.08
CA GLY A 169 7.43 -3.88 -0.46
C GLY A 169 7.26 -2.67 -1.39
N TYR A 170 8.34 -1.97 -1.76
CA TYR A 170 8.29 -0.73 -2.52
C TYR A 170 9.53 -0.51 -3.38
N CYS A 171 9.36 0.15 -4.52
CA CYS A 171 10.47 0.72 -5.31
C CYS A 171 10.10 2.12 -5.84
N SER A 172 11.11 2.88 -6.27
CA SER A 172 10.86 4.16 -6.96
C SER A 172 10.22 3.92 -8.32
N GLY A 173 9.02 4.48 -8.54
CA GLY A 173 8.23 4.24 -9.75
C GLY A 173 7.41 2.95 -9.71
N ILE A 174 7.02 2.50 -8.50
CA ILE A 174 6.17 1.30 -8.31
C ILE A 174 4.86 1.38 -9.12
N GLU A 175 4.39 2.58 -9.42
CA GLU A 175 3.22 2.79 -10.28
C GLU A 175 3.37 2.17 -11.68
N ASN A 176 4.60 2.03 -12.18
CA ASN A 176 4.89 1.37 -13.47
C ASN A 176 4.58 -0.14 -13.42
N TYR A 177 4.58 -0.72 -12.23
CA TYR A 177 4.28 -2.14 -11.99
C TYR A 177 2.86 -2.36 -11.50
N SER A 178 2.05 -1.29 -11.31
CA SER A 178 0.72 -1.36 -10.69
C SER A 178 -0.21 -2.38 -11.33
N ARG A 179 -0.18 -2.54 -12.67
CA ARG A 179 -1.05 -3.49 -13.38
C ARG A 179 -0.85 -4.94 -12.94
N TYR A 180 0.37 -5.32 -12.56
CA TYR A 180 0.66 -6.67 -12.11
C TYR A 180 0.13 -6.93 -10.70
N PHE A 181 0.21 -5.91 -9.83
CA PHE A 181 -0.26 -6.01 -8.45
C PHE A 181 -1.77 -5.95 -8.32
N ASP A 182 -2.45 -5.18 -9.17
CA ASP A 182 -3.91 -5.08 -9.17
C ASP A 182 -4.61 -5.99 -10.19
N GLY A 183 -3.84 -6.76 -10.96
CA GLY A 183 -4.35 -7.75 -11.92
C GLY A 183 -5.07 -7.16 -13.14
N ARG A 184 -4.84 -5.88 -13.47
CA ARG A 184 -5.44 -5.25 -14.64
C ARG A 184 -4.92 -5.83 -15.95
N ALA A 185 -5.81 -5.93 -16.94
CA ALA A 185 -5.41 -6.24 -18.30
C ALA A 185 -4.55 -5.12 -18.92
N GLU A 186 -3.74 -5.48 -19.90
CA GLU A 186 -2.96 -4.52 -20.68
C GLU A 186 -3.88 -3.50 -21.37
N GLY A 187 -3.47 -2.22 -21.39
CA GLY A 187 -4.25 -1.12 -21.97
C GLY A 187 -5.38 -0.57 -21.09
N VAL A 188 -5.66 -1.19 -19.94
CA VAL A 188 -6.61 -0.63 -18.97
C VAL A 188 -5.91 0.46 -18.15
N ARG A 189 -6.58 1.62 -18.00
CA ARG A 189 -6.03 2.73 -17.23
C ARG A 189 -5.70 2.33 -15.78
N PRO A 190 -4.66 2.90 -15.17
CA PRO A 190 -4.40 2.71 -13.75
C PRO A 190 -5.49 3.35 -12.88
N TYR A 191 -5.61 2.85 -11.66
CA TYR A 191 -6.40 3.52 -10.63
C TYR A 191 -5.74 4.85 -10.24
N CYS A 192 -6.56 5.82 -9.87
CA CYS A 192 -6.12 7.14 -9.46
C CYS A 192 -6.94 7.62 -8.25
N LEU A 193 -6.62 8.79 -7.72
CA LEU A 193 -7.32 9.34 -6.56
C LEU A 193 -8.84 9.43 -6.76
N PHE A 194 -9.31 9.67 -8.00
CA PHE A 194 -10.75 9.76 -8.28
C PHE A 194 -11.49 8.45 -8.05
N ASP A 195 -10.82 7.30 -8.14
CA ASP A 195 -11.43 6.00 -7.88
C ASP A 195 -11.71 5.77 -6.38
N TYR A 196 -11.11 6.57 -5.49
CA TYR A 196 -11.35 6.58 -4.05
C TYR A 196 -12.42 7.56 -3.60
N LEU A 197 -12.87 8.46 -4.50
CA LEU A 197 -13.89 9.45 -4.17
C LEU A 197 -15.30 8.89 -4.35
N PRO A 198 -16.31 9.38 -3.59
CA PRO A 198 -17.70 9.03 -3.82
C PRO A 198 -18.13 9.49 -5.21
N LYS A 199 -19.21 8.91 -5.77
CA LYS A 199 -19.67 9.23 -7.12
C LYS A 199 -20.13 10.69 -7.28
N ASP A 200 -20.54 11.34 -6.20
CA ASP A 200 -21.09 12.69 -6.13
C ASP A 200 -20.09 13.67 -5.51
N PHE A 201 -18.90 13.81 -6.06
CA PHE A 201 -17.91 14.79 -5.62
C PHE A 201 -17.84 16.02 -6.55
N LEU A 202 -17.45 17.16 -6.00
CA LEU A 202 -17.15 18.37 -6.78
C LEU A 202 -15.67 18.38 -7.11
N LEU A 203 -15.34 18.42 -8.40
CA LEU A 203 -13.97 18.60 -8.87
C LEU A 203 -13.75 20.07 -9.26
N VAL A 204 -12.76 20.69 -8.68
CA VAL A 204 -12.26 22.02 -9.05
C VAL A 204 -10.86 21.85 -9.61
N ILE A 205 -10.67 22.26 -10.87
CA ILE A 205 -9.35 22.21 -11.54
C ILE A 205 -8.83 23.65 -11.63
N ASP A 206 -7.90 23.96 -10.74
CA ASP A 206 -7.18 25.23 -10.78
C ASP A 206 -6.17 25.24 -11.94
N GLU A 207 -5.92 26.41 -12.51
CA GLU A 207 -5.04 26.59 -13.67
C GLU A 207 -5.33 25.56 -14.80
N SER A 208 -6.61 25.36 -15.10
CA SER A 208 -7.07 24.34 -16.05
C SER A 208 -6.47 24.46 -17.46
N HIS A 209 -6.07 25.70 -17.83
CA HIS A 209 -5.39 25.94 -19.11
C HIS A 209 -3.99 25.33 -19.20
N VAL A 210 -3.36 25.01 -18.05
CA VAL A 210 -2.09 24.27 -17.96
C VAL A 210 -2.33 22.80 -17.65
N THR A 211 -3.18 22.50 -16.66
CA THR A 211 -3.44 21.15 -16.17
C THR A 211 -4.06 20.24 -17.22
N VAL A 212 -5.09 20.73 -17.95
CA VAL A 212 -5.79 19.90 -18.96
C VAL A 212 -4.89 19.51 -20.14
N PRO A 213 -4.09 20.43 -20.76
CA PRO A 213 -3.11 20.06 -21.78
C PRO A 213 -2.05 19.06 -21.27
N GLN A 214 -1.59 19.21 -20.01
CA GLN A 214 -0.64 18.30 -19.41
C GLN A 214 -1.22 16.88 -19.31
N ILE A 215 -2.44 16.71 -18.81
CA ILE A 215 -3.14 15.42 -18.76
C ILE A 215 -3.29 14.84 -20.16
N ARG A 216 -3.67 15.65 -21.15
CA ARG A 216 -3.80 15.21 -22.54
C ARG A 216 -2.47 14.72 -23.14
N GLY A 217 -1.34 15.30 -22.73
CA GLY A 217 -0.01 14.86 -23.18
C GLY A 217 0.48 13.56 -22.54
N MET A 218 -0.27 13.02 -21.56
CA MET A 218 0.04 11.78 -20.86
C MET A 218 -0.65 10.54 -21.47
N TYR A 219 -1.58 10.74 -22.40
CA TYR A 219 -2.34 9.68 -23.09
C TYR A 219 -1.90 9.52 -24.55
#